data_ff29c9a20f089ede1872d514d0bf0398
#
_entry.id   ff29c9a20f089ede1872d514d0bf0398
#
_cell.length_a   1.000
_cell.length_b   1.000
_cell.length_c   1.000
_cell.angle_alpha   90.00
_cell.angle_beta   90.00
_cell.angle_gamma   90.00
#
_symmetry.space_group_name_H-M   'P 1'
#
loop_
_entity.id
_entity.type
_entity.pdbx_description
1 polymer ?
#
loop_
_entity_poly.entity_id
_entity_poly.type
_entity_poly.pdbx_seq_one_letter_code
_entity_poly.pdbx_strand_id
1 'polypeptide(L)'
;ADAFVSAGSTGAILVGGQLIVGRIKGIERPPLAPLIPTKDGVALLIDCGANVDARPSHLVQFAQLGSIYMENVVGVKNPRVGIVNIGAEEEKGNALVKETFPLLKECTGIRFIGSVEARDIPQGVCDVVVSEAFVGNVILKLYEGVGATLISKVKSGMMTSLRSKIGALLVKPALKETLKSFDASQYGGAPLLGLNGLVVKSHGSSNAVEIKNSIIQCVQFKQQKINEKIKENIILKQ
;
A
#
# COMPACT_ATOMS: atom_id res chain seq x y z
N ALA A 1 21.42 13.27 -4.75
CA ALA A 1 20.47 12.39 -5.44
C ALA A 1 19.05 12.80 -5.04
N ASP A 2 18.09 12.70 -5.97
CA ASP A 2 16.69 13.11 -5.74
C ASP A 2 15.84 11.98 -5.15
N ALA A 3 16.24 10.73 -5.37
CA ALA A 3 15.56 9.57 -4.84
C ALA A 3 16.52 8.38 -4.65
N PHE A 4 16.11 7.43 -3.81
CA PHE A 4 16.78 6.16 -3.60
C PHE A 4 15.80 5.01 -3.87
N VAL A 5 16.15 4.12 -4.80
CA VAL A 5 15.36 2.92 -5.12
C VAL A 5 16.20 1.70 -4.82
N SER A 6 15.66 0.74 -4.07
CA SER A 6 16.38 -0.47 -3.69
C SER A 6 15.47 -1.69 -3.56
N ALA A 7 15.96 -2.84 -4.02
CA ALA A 7 15.35 -4.15 -3.80
C ALA A 7 15.95 -4.89 -2.58
N GLY A 8 16.72 -4.22 -1.75
CA GLY A 8 17.34 -4.78 -0.56
C GLY A 8 16.36 -5.12 0.57
N SER A 9 16.88 -5.55 1.73
CA SER A 9 16.02 -5.87 2.88
C SER A 9 15.30 -4.64 3.41
N THR A 10 14.05 -4.80 3.80
CA THR A 10 13.21 -3.71 4.33
C THR A 10 13.85 -3.06 5.56
N GLY A 11 14.43 -3.86 6.46
CA GLY A 11 15.09 -3.36 7.67
C GLY A 11 16.27 -2.45 7.37
N ALA A 12 17.15 -2.82 6.42
CA ALA A 12 18.29 -1.99 6.05
C ALA A 12 17.85 -0.67 5.39
N ILE A 13 16.84 -0.72 4.51
CA ILE A 13 16.29 0.46 3.85
C ILE A 13 15.61 1.38 4.87
N LEU A 14 14.86 0.82 5.83
CA LEU A 14 14.21 1.57 6.90
C LEU A 14 15.23 2.29 7.79
N VAL A 15 16.26 1.57 8.24
CA VAL A 15 17.33 2.14 9.09
C VAL A 15 18.08 3.22 8.34
N GLY A 16 18.51 2.97 7.09
CA GLY A 16 19.17 3.97 6.25
C GLY A 16 18.28 5.18 5.98
N GLY A 17 17.00 4.95 5.69
CA GLY A 17 16.01 6.02 5.50
C GLY A 17 15.86 6.90 6.75
N GLN A 18 15.77 6.31 7.93
CA GLN A 18 15.62 7.07 9.18
C GLN A 18 16.89 7.80 9.62
N LEU A 19 18.06 7.16 9.51
CA LEU A 19 19.30 7.70 10.04
C LEU A 19 20.07 8.59 9.06
N ILE A 20 20.00 8.30 7.74
CA ILE A 20 20.77 9.01 6.73
C ILE A 20 19.89 10.04 6.03
N VAL A 21 18.70 9.64 5.52
CA VAL A 21 17.78 10.57 4.85
C VAL A 21 17.05 11.45 5.86
N GLY A 22 16.75 10.92 7.02
CA GLY A 22 16.05 11.59 8.09
C GLY A 22 14.53 11.65 7.89
N ARG A 23 13.81 11.81 8.99
CA ARG A 23 12.35 11.92 9.00
C ARG A 23 11.91 13.38 8.85
N ILE A 24 10.78 13.60 8.23
CA ILE A 24 10.05 14.87 8.30
C ILE A 24 9.76 15.16 9.76
N LYS A 25 9.97 16.41 10.19
CA LYS A 25 9.75 16.82 11.59
C LYS A 25 8.31 16.49 12.02
N GLY A 26 8.18 15.79 13.14
CA GLY A 26 6.91 15.35 13.70
C GLY A 26 6.45 13.96 13.24
N ILE A 27 7.03 13.38 12.19
CA ILE A 27 6.78 11.97 11.84
C ILE A 27 7.52 11.06 12.81
N GLU A 28 6.78 10.22 13.53
CA GLU A 28 7.35 9.30 14.51
C GLU A 28 8.00 8.09 13.85
N ARG A 29 7.31 7.50 12.88
CA ARG A 29 7.75 6.30 12.16
C ARG A 29 7.39 6.39 10.68
N PRO A 30 8.34 6.20 9.76
CA PRO A 30 8.06 6.11 8.32
C PRO A 30 7.42 4.74 8.01
N PRO A 31 6.19 4.69 7.50
CA PRO A 31 5.57 3.46 7.05
C PRO A 31 6.00 3.06 5.64
N LEU A 32 5.96 1.76 5.35
CA LEU A 32 6.06 1.21 4.00
C LEU A 32 4.65 1.08 3.40
N ALA A 33 4.42 1.71 2.26
CA ALA A 33 3.07 1.91 1.74
C ALA A 33 2.92 1.46 0.27
N PRO A 34 2.82 0.13 -0.02
CA PRO A 34 2.53 -0.35 -1.35
C PRO A 34 1.10 -0.07 -1.79
N LEU A 35 0.91 0.16 -3.10
CA LEU A 35 -0.39 0.08 -3.73
C LEU A 35 -0.74 -1.38 -4.01
N ILE A 36 -1.98 -1.76 -3.72
CA ILE A 36 -2.54 -3.08 -4.02
C ILE A 36 -3.73 -2.92 -4.96
N PRO A 37 -3.87 -3.80 -5.98
CA PRO A 37 -5.01 -3.73 -6.90
C PRO A 37 -6.31 -4.09 -6.18
N THR A 38 -7.38 -3.43 -6.60
CA THR A 38 -8.75 -3.71 -6.17
C THR A 38 -9.62 -3.93 -7.39
N LYS A 39 -10.90 -4.29 -7.19
CA LYS A 39 -11.85 -4.50 -8.29
C LYS A 39 -11.93 -3.32 -9.25
N ASP A 40 -11.92 -2.10 -8.75
CA ASP A 40 -12.18 -0.90 -9.54
C ASP A 40 -10.98 0.10 -9.54
N GLY A 41 -9.79 -0.36 -9.16
CA GLY A 41 -8.61 0.50 -9.12
C GLY A 41 -7.53 0.00 -8.17
N VAL A 42 -7.07 0.86 -7.26
CA VAL A 42 -6.04 0.54 -6.27
C VAL A 42 -6.40 1.05 -4.88
N ALA A 43 -5.88 0.39 -3.86
CA ALA A 43 -5.85 0.89 -2.48
C ALA A 43 -4.41 0.96 -1.98
N LEU A 44 -4.13 1.89 -1.08
CA LEU A 44 -2.84 1.99 -0.39
C LEU A 44 -2.90 1.16 0.90
N LEU A 45 -2.07 0.15 1.01
CA LEU A 45 -1.89 -0.62 2.26
C LEU A 45 -0.75 -0.01 3.07
N ILE A 46 -1.04 0.44 4.28
CA ILE A 46 -0.10 1.20 5.11
C ILE A 46 -0.27 0.89 6.62
N ASP A 47 0.70 0.43 7.34
CA ASP A 47 2.06 0.02 7.08
C ASP A 47 2.13 -1.44 6.61
N CYS A 48 3.14 -1.77 5.83
CA CYS A 48 3.29 -3.10 5.26
C CYS A 48 4.73 -3.63 5.39
N GLY A 49 5.24 -3.72 6.64
CA GLY A 49 6.52 -4.36 6.93
C GLY A 49 7.65 -3.44 7.44
N ALA A 50 7.35 -2.21 7.86
CA ALA A 50 8.34 -1.33 8.45
C ALA A 50 8.24 -1.26 9.99
N ASN A 51 7.03 -1.14 10.57
CA ASN A 51 6.84 -0.90 12.00
C ASN A 51 5.93 -1.96 12.62
N VAL A 52 6.50 -3.04 13.11
CA VAL A 52 5.77 -4.16 13.73
C VAL A 52 5.15 -3.73 15.06
N ASP A 53 5.93 -3.05 15.91
CA ASP A 53 5.48 -2.55 17.21
C ASP A 53 4.93 -1.12 17.08
N ALA A 54 3.83 -0.97 16.35
CA ALA A 54 3.18 0.31 16.17
C ALA A 54 2.38 0.72 17.43
N ARG A 55 2.23 2.05 17.61
CA ARG A 55 1.38 2.67 18.63
C ARG A 55 0.17 3.30 17.95
N PRO A 56 -0.91 3.61 18.70
CA PRO A 56 -2.06 4.31 18.13
C PRO A 56 -1.70 5.61 17.39
N SER A 57 -0.77 6.41 17.92
CA SER A 57 -0.28 7.64 17.27
C SER A 57 0.36 7.38 15.91
N HIS A 58 1.07 6.25 15.75
CA HIS A 58 1.65 5.86 14.47
C HIS A 58 0.58 5.56 13.42
N LEU A 59 -0.47 4.80 13.80
CA LEU A 59 -1.56 4.44 12.87
C LEU A 59 -2.34 5.69 12.43
N VAL A 60 -2.54 6.66 13.33
CA VAL A 60 -3.13 7.96 12.97
C VAL A 60 -2.26 8.70 11.96
N GLN A 61 -0.94 8.75 12.17
CA GLN A 61 -0.02 9.34 11.19
C GLN A 61 -0.02 8.57 9.87
N PHE A 62 -0.12 7.23 9.88
CA PHE A 62 -0.22 6.42 8.67
C PHE A 62 -1.49 6.75 7.88
N ALA A 63 -2.61 6.94 8.55
CA ALA A 63 -3.87 7.36 7.96
C ALA A 63 -3.74 8.71 7.23
N GLN A 64 -3.12 9.69 7.89
CA GLN A 64 -2.87 11.02 7.32
C GLN A 64 -1.91 10.94 6.11
N LEU A 65 -0.77 10.25 6.27
CA LEU A 65 0.20 10.05 5.19
C LEU A 65 -0.41 9.34 3.99
N GLY A 66 -1.21 8.31 4.24
CA GLY A 66 -1.92 7.56 3.21
C GLY A 66 -2.95 8.41 2.49
N SER A 67 -3.72 9.23 3.21
CA SER A 67 -4.69 10.16 2.62
C SER A 67 -4.00 11.18 1.71
N ILE A 68 -2.94 11.83 2.19
CA ILE A 68 -2.15 12.79 1.41
C ILE A 68 -1.57 12.11 0.15
N TYR A 69 -1.07 10.89 0.29
CA TYR A 69 -0.52 10.13 -0.85
C TYR A 69 -1.59 9.82 -1.90
N MET A 70 -2.71 9.23 -1.49
CA MET A 70 -3.79 8.87 -2.41
C MET A 70 -4.37 10.08 -3.13
N GLU A 71 -4.53 11.21 -2.44
CA GLU A 71 -5.04 12.43 -3.04
C GLU A 71 -4.06 13.04 -4.03
N ASN A 72 -2.79 13.13 -3.68
CA ASN A 72 -1.82 13.90 -4.45
C ASN A 72 -1.04 13.08 -5.48
N VAL A 73 -0.90 11.78 -5.29
CA VAL A 73 -0.15 10.90 -6.20
C VAL A 73 -1.08 10.09 -7.08
N VAL A 74 -2.10 9.48 -6.49
CA VAL A 74 -3.05 8.63 -7.22
C VAL A 74 -4.19 9.46 -7.82
N GLY A 75 -4.52 10.61 -7.21
CA GLY A 75 -5.57 11.53 -7.69
C GLY A 75 -6.97 11.20 -7.16
N VAL A 76 -7.07 10.40 -6.10
CA VAL A 76 -8.34 10.08 -5.44
C VAL A 76 -8.75 11.23 -4.55
N LYS A 77 -9.79 11.96 -4.92
CA LYS A 77 -10.32 13.08 -4.13
C LYS A 77 -10.97 12.58 -2.85
N ASN A 78 -10.57 13.15 -1.71
CA ASN A 78 -11.11 12.83 -0.38
C ASN A 78 -11.12 11.32 -0.10
N PRO A 79 -9.94 10.65 -0.08
CA PRO A 79 -9.83 9.21 -0.02
C PRO A 79 -10.42 8.63 1.26
N ARG A 80 -11.12 7.50 1.12
CA ARG A 80 -11.72 6.76 2.23
C ARG A 80 -10.63 6.02 2.99
N VAL A 81 -10.54 6.26 4.29
CA VAL A 81 -9.54 5.66 5.18
C VAL A 81 -10.23 4.64 6.08
N GLY A 82 -9.79 3.39 6.04
CA GLY A 82 -10.27 2.32 6.91
C GLY A 82 -9.14 1.69 7.72
N ILE A 83 -9.44 1.28 8.96
CA ILE A 83 -8.51 0.50 9.79
C ILE A 83 -8.83 -0.99 9.67
N VAL A 84 -7.80 -1.81 9.46
CA VAL A 84 -7.97 -3.26 9.40
C VAL A 84 -8.45 -3.79 10.74
N ASN A 85 -9.54 -4.57 10.71
CA ASN A 85 -10.12 -5.18 11.89
C ASN A 85 -10.66 -6.59 11.57
N ILE A 86 -11.03 -7.33 12.60
CA ILE A 86 -11.63 -8.68 12.53
C ILE A 86 -13.16 -8.67 12.36
N GLY A 87 -13.78 -7.51 12.32
CA GLY A 87 -15.20 -7.28 12.13
C GLY A 87 -15.52 -5.80 12.02
N ALA A 88 -16.74 -5.47 11.62
CA ALA A 88 -17.17 -4.10 11.37
C ALA A 88 -17.40 -3.27 12.65
N GLU A 89 -17.65 -3.95 13.78
CA GLU A 89 -18.01 -3.31 15.05
C GLU A 89 -16.80 -2.62 15.70
N GLU A 90 -17.02 -1.44 16.31
CA GLU A 90 -15.97 -0.59 16.89
C GLU A 90 -15.25 -1.26 18.08
N GLU A 91 -15.95 -2.10 18.84
CA GLU A 91 -15.43 -2.82 20.00
C GLU A 91 -14.61 -4.05 19.67
N LYS A 92 -14.60 -4.50 18.41
CA LYS A 92 -13.77 -5.62 17.96
C LYS A 92 -12.32 -5.21 17.72
N GLY A 93 -11.46 -6.21 17.66
CA GLY A 93 -10.03 -6.04 17.39
C GLY A 93 -9.14 -6.21 18.62
N ASN A 94 -7.85 -6.10 18.37
CA ASN A 94 -6.83 -6.11 19.43
C ASN A 94 -6.75 -4.76 20.15
N ALA A 95 -5.92 -4.66 21.20
CA ALA A 95 -5.77 -3.43 21.97
C ALA A 95 -5.37 -2.24 21.09
N LEU A 96 -4.41 -2.43 20.16
CA LEU A 96 -3.95 -1.37 19.27
C LEU A 96 -5.09 -0.80 18.40
N VAL A 97 -5.93 -1.65 17.82
CA VAL A 97 -7.07 -1.22 16.99
C VAL A 97 -8.09 -0.47 17.83
N LYS A 98 -8.45 -1.01 19.01
CA LYS A 98 -9.42 -0.39 19.92
C LYS A 98 -8.97 0.99 20.42
N GLU A 99 -7.69 1.15 20.71
CA GLU A 99 -7.12 2.43 21.14
C GLU A 99 -6.98 3.43 19.96
N THR A 100 -6.72 2.93 18.75
CA THR A 100 -6.55 3.77 17.54
C THR A 100 -7.88 4.26 17.00
N PHE A 101 -8.93 3.44 17.04
CA PHE A 101 -10.21 3.72 16.41
C PHE A 101 -10.81 5.08 16.79
N PRO A 102 -10.96 5.43 18.09
CA PRO A 102 -11.47 6.72 18.51
C PRO A 102 -10.58 7.88 18.05
N LEU A 103 -9.25 7.69 18.02
CA LEU A 103 -8.32 8.71 17.55
C LEU A 103 -8.48 9.00 16.05
N LEU A 104 -8.74 7.96 15.24
CA LEU A 104 -9.03 8.13 13.82
C LEU A 104 -10.38 8.80 13.58
N LYS A 105 -11.38 8.50 14.41
CA LYS A 105 -12.71 9.11 14.33
C LYS A 105 -12.69 10.62 14.63
N GLU A 106 -11.82 11.04 15.55
CA GLU A 106 -11.59 12.44 15.89
C GLU A 106 -10.58 13.15 14.99
N CYS A 107 -9.84 12.40 14.14
CA CYS A 107 -8.79 12.95 13.33
C CYS A 107 -9.37 13.81 12.20
N THR A 108 -9.13 15.10 12.24
CA THR A 108 -9.47 16.01 11.14
C THR A 108 -8.52 15.84 9.96
N GLY A 109 -8.99 16.14 8.74
CA GLY A 109 -8.16 16.06 7.52
C GLY A 109 -8.09 14.67 6.89
N ILE A 110 -8.83 13.68 7.43
CA ILE A 110 -9.03 12.36 6.79
C ILE A 110 -10.53 12.04 6.72
N ARG A 111 -10.91 11.25 5.73
CA ARG A 111 -12.25 10.67 5.64
C ARG A 111 -12.23 9.25 6.23
N PHE A 112 -12.29 9.15 7.54
CA PHE A 112 -12.35 7.86 8.22
C PHE A 112 -13.71 7.19 8.04
N ILE A 113 -13.72 5.92 7.58
CA ILE A 113 -14.95 5.14 7.30
C ILE A 113 -15.16 3.99 8.29
N GLY A 114 -14.26 3.82 9.28
CA GLY A 114 -14.39 2.78 10.30
C GLY A 114 -13.52 1.55 10.02
N SER A 115 -13.96 0.40 10.55
CA SER A 115 -13.28 -0.89 10.41
C SER A 115 -13.44 -1.48 9.02
N VAL A 116 -12.38 -2.13 8.53
CA VAL A 116 -12.36 -2.86 7.26
C VAL A 116 -11.85 -4.28 7.49
N GLU A 117 -12.64 -5.27 7.10
CA GLU A 117 -12.19 -6.66 7.13
C GLU A 117 -11.28 -6.97 5.93
N ALA A 118 -10.27 -7.81 6.12
CA ALA A 118 -9.30 -8.13 5.06
C ALA A 118 -9.95 -8.71 3.79
N ARG A 119 -11.09 -9.41 3.92
CA ARG A 119 -11.85 -9.96 2.78
C ARG A 119 -12.49 -8.89 1.89
N ASP A 120 -12.72 -7.68 2.43
CA ASP A 120 -13.40 -6.61 1.72
C ASP A 120 -12.41 -5.67 1.00
N ILE A 121 -11.11 -5.75 1.33
CA ILE A 121 -10.05 -4.95 0.69
C ILE A 121 -10.04 -5.14 -0.83
N PRO A 122 -10.11 -6.37 -1.39
CA PRO A 122 -10.15 -6.57 -2.84
C PRO A 122 -11.37 -5.94 -3.53
N GLN A 123 -12.44 -5.66 -2.79
CA GLN A 123 -13.64 -5.00 -3.32
C GLN A 123 -13.49 -3.48 -3.44
N GLY A 124 -12.41 -2.89 -2.90
CA GLY A 124 -12.19 -1.45 -2.96
C GLY A 124 -13.10 -0.67 -2.02
N VAL A 125 -13.43 -1.22 -0.84
CA VAL A 125 -14.28 -0.54 0.15
C VAL A 125 -13.65 0.72 0.72
N CYS A 126 -12.32 0.80 0.74
CA CYS A 126 -11.55 1.99 1.11
C CYS A 126 -10.35 2.19 0.18
N ASP A 127 -9.83 3.40 0.20
CA ASP A 127 -8.72 3.81 -0.65
C ASP A 127 -7.37 3.77 0.11
N VAL A 128 -7.45 3.89 1.46
CA VAL A 128 -6.31 3.76 2.38
C VAL A 128 -6.66 2.70 3.43
N VAL A 129 -5.88 1.64 3.47
CA VAL A 129 -6.02 0.49 4.38
C VAL A 129 -4.94 0.62 5.45
N VAL A 130 -5.32 1.02 6.66
CA VAL A 130 -4.40 1.26 7.78
C VAL A 130 -4.25 0.01 8.63
N SER A 131 -3.01 -0.39 8.86
CA SER A 131 -2.64 -1.47 9.79
C SER A 131 -1.24 -1.23 10.37
N GLU A 132 -0.85 -2.02 11.38
CA GLU A 132 0.57 -2.15 11.71
C GLU A 132 1.28 -3.12 10.74
N ALA A 133 2.60 -3.11 10.74
CA ALA A 133 3.40 -3.76 9.70
C ALA A 133 3.24 -5.28 9.62
N PHE A 134 2.97 -5.98 10.73
CA PHE A 134 2.79 -7.43 10.71
C PHE A 134 1.51 -7.81 9.98
N VAL A 135 0.38 -7.22 10.36
CA VAL A 135 -0.92 -7.45 9.71
C VAL A 135 -0.86 -7.02 8.25
N GLY A 136 -0.33 -5.82 7.96
CA GLY A 136 -0.20 -5.34 6.59
C GLY A 136 0.66 -6.26 5.71
N ASN A 137 1.78 -6.76 6.23
CA ASN A 137 2.63 -7.70 5.48
C ASN A 137 1.96 -9.06 5.28
N VAL A 138 1.20 -9.56 6.27
CA VAL A 138 0.41 -10.80 6.13
C VAL A 138 -0.64 -10.63 5.03
N ILE A 139 -1.38 -9.54 5.03
CA ILE A 139 -2.38 -9.22 3.99
C ILE A 139 -1.70 -9.19 2.62
N LEU A 140 -0.61 -8.43 2.46
CA LEU A 140 0.10 -8.31 1.18
C LEU A 140 0.57 -9.68 0.66
N LYS A 141 1.23 -10.46 1.52
CA LYS A 141 1.79 -11.77 1.13
C LYS A 141 0.71 -12.81 0.81
N LEU A 142 -0.39 -12.79 1.55
CA LEU A 142 -1.54 -13.64 1.25
C LEU A 142 -2.19 -13.22 -0.09
N TYR A 143 -2.37 -11.92 -0.31
CA TYR A 143 -2.92 -11.38 -1.54
C TYR A 143 -2.10 -11.77 -2.77
N GLU A 144 -0.78 -11.58 -2.71
CA GLU A 144 0.17 -12.01 -3.75
C GLU A 144 0.10 -13.53 -4.00
N GLY A 145 0.11 -14.33 -2.93
CA GLY A 145 0.12 -15.79 -3.00
C GLY A 145 -1.18 -16.37 -3.57
N VAL A 146 -2.33 -15.86 -3.15
CA VAL A 146 -3.65 -16.28 -3.65
C VAL A 146 -3.78 -15.90 -5.13
N GLY A 147 -3.41 -14.69 -5.52
CA GLY A 147 -3.43 -14.23 -6.91
C GLY A 147 -2.58 -15.13 -7.82
N ALA A 148 -1.33 -15.37 -7.45
CA ALA A 148 -0.42 -16.24 -8.21
C ALA A 148 -0.95 -17.69 -8.33
N THR A 149 -1.49 -18.24 -7.23
CA THR A 149 -2.06 -19.59 -7.21
C THR A 149 -3.27 -19.70 -8.11
N LEU A 150 -4.21 -18.73 -8.05
CA LEU A 150 -5.41 -18.71 -8.88
C LEU A 150 -5.04 -18.64 -10.38
N ILE A 151 -4.14 -17.74 -10.75
CA ILE A 151 -3.66 -17.61 -12.15
C ILE A 151 -3.03 -18.94 -12.63
N SER A 152 -2.19 -19.56 -11.79
CA SER A 152 -1.58 -20.86 -12.11
C SER A 152 -2.61 -21.95 -12.31
N LYS A 153 -3.63 -22.04 -11.44
CA LYS A 153 -4.74 -23.02 -11.54
C LYS A 153 -5.56 -22.80 -12.81
N VAL A 154 -5.93 -21.57 -13.12
CA VAL A 154 -6.66 -21.22 -14.36
C VAL A 154 -5.85 -21.63 -15.58
N LYS A 155 -4.55 -21.29 -15.63
CA LYS A 155 -3.66 -21.67 -16.73
C LYS A 155 -3.57 -23.19 -16.89
N SER A 156 -3.41 -23.93 -15.78
CA SER A 156 -3.35 -25.39 -15.79
C SER A 156 -4.66 -26.00 -16.32
N GLY A 157 -5.82 -25.51 -15.85
CA GLY A 157 -7.13 -25.96 -16.31
C GLY A 157 -7.34 -25.72 -17.81
N MET A 158 -6.87 -24.59 -18.32
CA MET A 158 -6.94 -24.27 -19.75
C MET A 158 -6.08 -25.19 -20.64
N MET A 159 -5.10 -25.89 -20.07
CA MET A 159 -4.19 -26.78 -20.81
C MET A 159 -4.59 -28.26 -20.79
N THR A 160 -5.73 -28.64 -20.16
CA THR A 160 -6.13 -30.04 -19.94
C THR A 160 -6.63 -30.77 -21.19
N SER A 161 -7.24 -30.08 -22.16
CA SER A 161 -7.79 -30.70 -23.37
C SER A 161 -7.54 -29.82 -24.60
N LEU A 162 -7.70 -30.42 -25.80
CA LEU A 162 -7.58 -29.67 -27.05
C LEU A 162 -8.63 -28.56 -27.16
N ARG A 163 -9.86 -28.82 -26.73
CA ARG A 163 -10.95 -27.82 -26.69
C ARG A 163 -10.60 -26.66 -25.76
N SER A 164 -10.10 -26.96 -24.55
CA SER A 164 -9.69 -25.95 -23.57
C SER A 164 -8.53 -25.10 -24.09
N LYS A 165 -7.57 -25.68 -24.80
CA LYS A 165 -6.44 -24.97 -25.43
C LYS A 165 -6.91 -24.00 -26.51
N ILE A 166 -7.85 -24.43 -27.37
CA ILE A 166 -8.44 -23.56 -28.40
C ILE A 166 -9.21 -22.41 -27.73
N GLY A 167 -10.04 -22.70 -26.72
CA GLY A 167 -10.74 -21.69 -25.94
C GLY A 167 -9.77 -20.70 -25.27
N ALA A 168 -8.67 -21.20 -24.68
CA ALA A 168 -7.62 -20.37 -24.08
C ALA A 168 -6.98 -19.41 -25.09
N LEU A 169 -6.75 -19.87 -26.32
CA LEU A 169 -6.19 -19.02 -27.39
C LEU A 169 -7.14 -17.87 -27.73
N LEU A 170 -8.45 -18.14 -27.80
CA LEU A 170 -9.47 -17.14 -28.11
C LEU A 170 -9.64 -16.09 -26.99
N VAL A 171 -9.61 -16.52 -25.72
CA VAL A 171 -9.78 -15.60 -24.57
C VAL A 171 -8.47 -14.93 -24.12
N LYS A 172 -7.32 -15.37 -24.61
CA LYS A 172 -5.99 -14.88 -24.19
C LYS A 172 -5.85 -13.34 -24.21
N PRO A 173 -6.33 -12.60 -25.24
CA PRO A 173 -6.21 -11.14 -25.22
C PRO A 173 -6.98 -10.49 -24.05
N ALA A 174 -8.24 -10.87 -23.88
CA ALA A 174 -9.08 -10.35 -22.79
C ALA A 174 -8.53 -10.72 -21.39
N LEU A 175 -8.11 -11.98 -21.23
CA LEU A 175 -7.50 -12.43 -19.97
C LEU A 175 -6.21 -11.68 -19.66
N LYS A 176 -5.36 -11.41 -20.67
CA LYS A 176 -4.13 -10.65 -20.51
C LYS A 176 -4.42 -9.21 -20.04
N GLU A 177 -5.44 -8.57 -20.58
CA GLU A 177 -5.84 -7.22 -20.19
C GLU A 177 -6.39 -7.20 -18.75
N THR A 178 -7.28 -8.14 -18.41
CA THR A 178 -7.79 -8.30 -17.05
C THR A 178 -6.67 -8.55 -16.04
N LEU A 179 -5.76 -9.48 -16.33
CA LEU A 179 -4.62 -9.77 -15.43
C LEU A 179 -3.67 -8.59 -15.29
N LYS A 180 -3.54 -7.76 -16.34
CA LYS A 180 -2.72 -6.55 -16.29
C LYS A 180 -3.27 -5.54 -15.28
N SER A 181 -4.59 -5.40 -15.13
CA SER A 181 -5.19 -4.51 -14.15
C SER A 181 -4.91 -4.95 -12.69
N PHE A 182 -4.64 -6.23 -12.46
CA PHE A 182 -4.27 -6.79 -11.15
C PHE A 182 -2.74 -6.88 -10.93
N ASP A 183 -1.94 -6.38 -11.85
CA ASP A 183 -0.49 -6.42 -11.75
C ASP A 183 0.03 -5.22 -10.96
N ALA A 184 0.32 -5.43 -9.66
CA ALA A 184 0.87 -4.41 -8.78
C ALA A 184 2.22 -3.84 -9.27
N SER A 185 2.96 -4.59 -10.12
CA SER A 185 4.24 -4.13 -10.67
C SER A 185 4.15 -2.86 -11.52
N GLN A 186 2.95 -2.56 -12.03
CA GLN A 186 2.70 -1.35 -12.82
C GLN A 186 2.75 -0.05 -11.99
N TYR A 187 2.52 -0.16 -10.67
CA TYR A 187 2.48 0.99 -9.76
C TYR A 187 3.85 1.32 -9.14
N GLY A 188 4.90 0.55 -9.49
CA GLY A 188 6.24 0.72 -8.96
C GLY A 188 6.47 -0.02 -7.65
N GLY A 189 7.40 0.50 -6.83
CA GLY A 189 7.71 -0.05 -5.52
C GLY A 189 6.86 0.54 -4.41
N ALA A 190 7.11 0.07 -3.19
CA ALA A 190 6.49 0.60 -1.98
C ALA A 190 7.32 1.80 -1.46
N PRO A 191 6.77 3.03 -1.41
CA PRO A 191 7.45 4.16 -0.83
C PRO A 191 7.52 4.05 0.71
N LEU A 192 8.62 4.54 1.28
CA LEU A 192 8.71 4.89 2.70
C LEU A 192 8.25 6.35 2.85
N LEU A 193 7.05 6.54 3.36
CA LEU A 193 6.47 7.87 3.52
C LEU A 193 6.96 8.55 4.79
N GLY A 194 7.02 9.90 4.78
CA GLY A 194 7.42 10.69 5.94
C GLY A 194 8.93 10.85 6.13
N LEU A 195 9.75 10.54 5.13
CA LEU A 195 11.17 10.85 5.08
C LEU A 195 11.42 12.21 4.38
N ASN A 196 12.54 12.85 4.67
CA ASN A 196 12.94 14.10 4.01
C ASN A 196 13.30 13.93 2.53
N GLY A 197 13.66 12.71 2.11
CA GLY A 197 13.96 12.35 0.72
C GLY A 197 13.08 11.20 0.25
N LEU A 198 13.05 10.99 -1.05
CA LEU A 198 12.26 9.93 -1.66
C LEU A 198 13.00 8.58 -1.55
N VAL A 199 12.39 7.64 -0.85
CA VAL A 199 12.90 6.27 -0.70
C VAL A 199 11.82 5.30 -1.14
N VAL A 200 12.12 4.48 -2.15
CA VAL A 200 11.19 3.48 -2.69
C VAL A 200 11.82 2.10 -2.60
N LYS A 201 11.10 1.17 -1.98
CA LYS A 201 11.49 -0.23 -1.88
C LYS A 201 10.81 -1.04 -2.98
N SER A 202 11.60 -1.67 -3.83
CA SER A 202 11.13 -2.69 -4.76
C SER A 202 11.20 -4.08 -4.11
N HIS A 203 10.46 -5.06 -4.62
CA HIS A 203 10.51 -6.43 -4.14
C HIS A 203 11.87 -7.07 -4.46
N GLY A 204 12.36 -8.02 -3.64
CA GLY A 204 13.64 -8.70 -3.87
C GLY A 204 13.69 -9.50 -5.18
N SER A 205 12.54 -9.94 -5.69
CA SER A 205 12.40 -10.63 -6.99
C SER A 205 11.99 -9.69 -8.14
N SER A 206 12.05 -8.37 -7.94
CA SER A 206 11.63 -7.39 -8.95
C SER A 206 12.39 -7.56 -10.26
N ASN A 207 11.66 -7.57 -11.35
CA ASN A 207 12.20 -7.58 -12.70
C ASN A 207 12.55 -6.15 -13.20
N ALA A 208 13.12 -6.05 -14.39
CA ALA A 208 13.51 -4.76 -14.96
C ALA A 208 12.35 -3.77 -15.15
N VAL A 209 11.12 -4.26 -15.41
CA VAL A 209 9.92 -3.43 -15.58
C VAL A 209 9.52 -2.80 -14.25
N GLU A 210 9.52 -3.58 -13.17
CA GLU A 210 9.19 -3.11 -11.82
C GLU A 210 10.20 -2.07 -11.32
N ILE A 211 11.49 -2.30 -11.53
CA ILE A 211 12.54 -1.32 -11.19
C ILE A 211 12.36 -0.04 -12.00
N LYS A 212 12.10 -0.14 -13.32
CA LYS A 212 11.78 1.01 -14.16
C LYS A 212 10.59 1.79 -13.62
N ASN A 213 9.49 1.11 -13.26
CA ASN A 213 8.28 1.74 -12.74
C ASN A 213 8.54 2.40 -11.39
N SER A 214 9.36 1.81 -10.52
CA SER A 214 9.79 2.42 -9.25
C SER A 214 10.59 3.71 -9.47
N ILE A 215 11.43 3.77 -10.50
CA ILE A 215 12.16 5.00 -10.87
C ILE A 215 11.20 6.05 -11.40
N ILE A 216 10.26 5.68 -12.29
CA ILE A 216 9.24 6.58 -12.82
C ILE A 216 8.37 7.13 -11.68
N GLN A 217 7.99 6.30 -10.72
CA GLN A 217 7.27 6.70 -9.52
C GLN A 217 8.03 7.78 -8.73
N CYS A 218 9.35 7.64 -8.57
CA CYS A 218 10.17 8.68 -7.93
C CYS A 218 10.15 10.01 -8.70
N VAL A 219 10.17 9.98 -10.04
CA VAL A 219 10.06 11.19 -10.88
C VAL A 219 8.71 11.87 -10.62
N GLN A 220 7.62 11.10 -10.61
CA GLN A 220 6.27 11.62 -10.31
C GLN A 220 6.20 12.23 -8.91
N PHE A 221 6.75 11.56 -7.89
CA PHE A 221 6.78 12.07 -6.52
C PHE A 221 7.54 13.40 -6.41
N LYS A 222 8.66 13.52 -7.12
CA LYS A 222 9.44 14.77 -7.18
C LYS A 222 8.65 15.89 -7.85
N GLN A 223 8.01 15.60 -8.98
CA GLN A 223 7.20 16.58 -9.72
C GLN A 223 5.99 17.05 -8.91
N GLN A 224 5.34 16.13 -8.19
CA GLN A 224 4.17 16.41 -7.36
C GLN A 224 4.52 16.99 -5.98
N LYS A 225 5.81 17.09 -5.66
CA LYS A 225 6.32 17.63 -4.38
C LYS A 225 5.70 16.94 -3.15
N ILE A 226 5.66 15.60 -3.19
CA ILE A 226 4.91 14.84 -2.14
C ILE A 226 5.44 15.09 -0.72
N ASN A 227 6.76 15.25 -0.55
CA ASN A 227 7.34 15.49 0.76
C ASN A 227 7.00 16.87 1.31
N GLU A 228 6.93 17.91 0.43
CA GLU A 228 6.48 19.25 0.77
C GLU A 228 4.99 19.22 1.18
N LYS A 229 4.15 18.53 0.41
CA LYS A 229 2.74 18.37 0.74
C LYS A 229 2.50 17.63 2.05
N ILE A 230 3.31 16.62 2.36
CA ILE A 230 3.27 15.95 3.66
C ILE A 230 3.62 16.94 4.77
N LYS A 231 4.68 17.74 4.62
CA LYS A 231 5.08 18.74 5.62
C LYS A 231 4.01 19.80 5.88
N GLU A 232 3.29 20.20 4.84
CA GLU A 232 2.27 21.25 4.91
C GLU A 232 0.93 20.74 5.49
N ASN A 233 0.58 19.48 5.21
CA ASN A 233 -0.75 18.95 5.47
C ASN A 233 -0.81 17.96 6.64
N ILE A 234 0.33 17.50 7.16
CA ILE A 234 0.29 16.59 8.30
C ILE A 234 -0.09 17.35 9.57
N ILE A 235 -1.17 16.87 10.19
CA ILE A 235 -1.65 17.45 11.46
C ILE A 235 -0.94 16.73 12.60
N LEU A 236 -0.01 17.44 13.23
CA LEU A 236 0.71 16.93 14.40
C LEU A 236 -0.10 17.27 15.66
N LYS A 237 -0.42 16.28 16.49
CA LYS A 237 -0.88 16.57 17.85
C LYS A 237 0.27 17.29 18.58
N GLN A 238 0.00 18.51 19.02
CA GLN A 238 0.86 19.26 19.93
C GLN A 238 0.85 18.64 21.34
#